data_47201d59b00d4634de1ba4a41676dc09
#
_entry.id   47201d59b00d4634de1ba4a41676dc09
#
_cell.length_a   1.000
_cell.length_b   1.000
_cell.length_c   1.000
_cell.angle_alpha   90.00
_cell.angle_beta   90.00
_cell.angle_gamma   90.00
#
_symmetry.space_group_name_H-M   'P 1'
#
loop_
_entity.id
_entity.type
_entity.pdbx_description
1 polymer ?
#
loop_
_entity_poly.entity_id
_entity_poly.type
_entity_poly.pdbx_seq_one_letter_code
_entity_poly.pdbx_strand_id
1 'polypeptide(L)' 'HGNNCPVADTAYLQISLYTPEGFDYMPAKHAIRDYLEGAGFSVTSIQSWMDQDLTGTKRTRHTVFEANYTETRKEI' A
#
# COMPACT_ATOMS: atom_id res chain seq x y z
N HIS A 1 14.89 -5.84 32.30
CA HIS A 1 13.90 -5.59 31.97
C HIS A 1 13.06 -6.51 31.56
N GLY A 2 12.70 -7.16 31.78
CA GLY A 2 11.99 -8.12 31.52
C GLY A 2 10.69 -7.80 31.00
N ASN A 3 10.69 -7.61 29.85
CA ASN A 3 9.58 -7.33 29.31
C ASN A 3 8.91 -8.54 29.03
N ASN A 4 8.04 -8.97 29.76
CA ASN A 4 7.24 -10.14 29.55
C ASN A 4 6.01 -9.86 28.76
N CYS A 5 5.85 -8.69 28.25
CA CYS A 5 4.70 -8.37 27.42
C CYS A 5 4.87 -8.98 26.07
N PRO A 6 3.80 -9.44 25.43
CA PRO A 6 3.88 -9.87 24.04
C PRO A 6 4.37 -8.74 23.19
N VAL A 7 5.26 -9.06 22.28
CA VAL A 7 5.80 -8.05 21.38
C VAL A 7 4.95 -8.03 20.13
N ALA A 8 4.46 -6.87 19.80
CA ALA A 8 3.71 -6.68 18.56
C ALA A 8 4.63 -6.03 17.56
N ASP A 9 4.91 -6.74 16.49
CA ASP A 9 5.69 -6.18 15.39
C ASP A 9 4.74 -5.61 14.37
N THR A 10 4.93 -4.35 14.05
CA THR A 10 4.11 -3.68 13.05
C THR A 10 4.98 -3.29 11.88
N ALA A 11 4.59 -3.74 10.72
CA ALA A 11 5.26 -3.38 9.47
C ALA A 11 4.37 -2.44 8.69
N TYR A 12 4.94 -1.37 8.19
CA TYR A 12 4.23 -0.42 7.35
C TYR A 12 4.74 -0.56 5.93
N LEU A 13 3.83 -0.54 5.00
CA LEU A 13 4.15 -0.71 3.60
C LEU A 13 3.47 0.37 2.79
N GLN A 14 4.21 0.94 1.87
CA GLN A 14 3.67 1.89 0.93
C GLN A 14 4.01 1.40 -0.48
N ILE A 15 3.01 1.26 -1.30
CA ILE A 15 3.18 0.82 -2.68
C ILE A 15 2.71 1.93 -3.60
N SER A 16 3.53 2.26 -4.57
CA SER A 16 3.18 3.25 -5.60
C SER A 16 2.91 2.55 -6.90
N LEU A 17 1.78 2.85 -7.49
CA LEU A 17 1.40 2.35 -8.80
C LEU A 17 1.34 3.53 -9.76
N TYR A 18 2.05 3.42 -10.88
CA TYR A 18 2.05 4.46 -11.89
C TYR A 18 1.39 3.91 -13.14
N THR A 19 0.39 4.61 -13.64
CA THR A 19 -0.33 4.21 -14.84
C THR A 19 -0.49 5.41 -15.76
N PRO A 20 -0.43 5.18 -17.09
CA PRO A 20 -0.61 6.30 -18.03
C PRO A 20 -2.02 6.86 -17.96
N GLU A 21 -2.14 8.11 -18.37
CA GLU A 21 -3.45 8.72 -18.53
C GLU A 21 -4.28 7.91 -19.53
N GLY A 22 -5.53 7.69 -19.20
CA GLY A 22 -6.41 6.89 -20.06
C GLY A 22 -6.35 5.40 -19.86
N PHE A 23 -5.39 4.94 -19.04
CA PHE A 23 -5.30 3.52 -18.72
C PHE A 23 -6.29 3.20 -17.61
N ASP A 24 -7.02 2.09 -17.77
CA ASP A 24 -7.95 1.66 -16.73
C ASP A 24 -7.17 1.00 -15.61
N TYR A 25 -6.92 1.75 -14.55
CA TYR A 25 -6.10 1.28 -13.44
C TYR A 25 -6.90 0.51 -12.39
N MET A 26 -8.21 0.46 -12.54
CA MET A 26 -9.07 -0.15 -11.51
C MET A 26 -8.78 -1.64 -11.30
N PRO A 27 -8.60 -2.46 -12.36
CA PRO A 27 -8.27 -3.86 -12.13
C PRO A 27 -6.95 -4.03 -11.37
N ALA A 28 -5.93 -3.23 -11.71
CA ALA A 28 -4.65 -3.30 -11.00
C ALA A 28 -4.79 -2.85 -9.56
N LYS A 29 -5.56 -1.81 -9.32
CA LYS A 29 -5.82 -1.30 -7.98
C LYS A 29 -6.47 -2.38 -7.11
N HIS A 30 -7.49 -3.03 -7.65
CA HIS A 30 -8.18 -4.09 -6.91
C HIS A 30 -7.27 -5.29 -6.68
N ALA A 31 -6.46 -5.66 -7.67
CA ALA A 31 -5.55 -6.78 -7.55
C ALA A 31 -4.49 -6.53 -6.47
N ILE A 32 -3.95 -5.32 -6.40
CA ILE A 32 -2.97 -4.98 -5.38
C ILE A 32 -3.60 -5.00 -4.00
N ARG A 33 -4.79 -4.43 -3.87
CA ARG A 33 -5.48 -4.44 -2.59
C ARG A 33 -5.76 -5.87 -2.13
N ASP A 34 -6.26 -6.71 -3.03
CA ASP A 34 -6.59 -8.09 -2.70
C ASP A 34 -5.33 -8.86 -2.32
N TYR A 35 -4.22 -8.61 -3.01
CA TYR A 35 -2.96 -9.26 -2.70
C TYR A 35 -2.48 -8.87 -1.29
N LEU A 36 -2.56 -7.58 -0.96
CA LEU A 36 -2.14 -7.12 0.36
C LEU A 36 -3.01 -7.71 1.45
N GLU A 37 -4.32 -7.72 1.24
CA GLU A 37 -5.23 -8.28 2.24
C GLU A 37 -5.04 -9.77 2.38
N GLY A 38 -4.80 -10.46 1.27
CA GLY A 38 -4.52 -11.89 1.32
C GLY A 38 -3.20 -12.23 2.00
N ALA A 39 -2.26 -11.30 2.00
CA ALA A 39 -0.98 -11.47 2.68
C ALA A 39 -1.05 -11.06 4.16
N GLY A 40 -2.19 -10.60 4.64
CA GLY A 40 -2.35 -10.23 6.03
C GLY A 40 -2.19 -8.76 6.31
N PHE A 41 -2.06 -7.92 5.28
CA PHE A 41 -1.96 -6.49 5.49
C PHE A 41 -3.34 -5.87 5.55
N SER A 42 -3.46 -4.83 6.35
CA SER A 42 -4.67 -4.01 6.38
C SER A 42 -4.38 -2.76 5.57
N VAL A 43 -5.14 -2.57 4.50
CA VAL A 43 -4.97 -1.39 3.66
C VAL A 43 -5.69 -0.24 4.35
N THR A 44 -4.93 0.77 4.74
CA THR A 44 -5.47 1.88 5.52
C THR A 44 -5.79 3.09 4.67
N SER A 45 -5.16 3.20 3.50
CA SER A 45 -5.37 4.37 2.66
C SER A 45 -5.02 4.04 1.22
N ILE A 46 -5.83 4.51 0.31
CA ILE A 46 -5.54 4.45 -1.13
C ILE A 46 -5.82 5.84 -1.66
N GLN A 47 -4.79 6.49 -2.19
CA GLN A 47 -4.90 7.82 -2.74
C GLN A 47 -4.40 7.82 -4.17
N SER A 48 -5.00 8.63 -4.99
CA SER A 48 -4.66 8.67 -6.41
C SER A 48 -4.72 10.10 -6.90
N TRP A 49 -3.76 10.48 -7.70
CA TRP A 49 -3.75 11.80 -8.32
C TRP A 49 -3.01 11.71 -9.65
N MET A 50 -3.12 12.79 -10.43
CA MET A 50 -2.44 12.85 -11.71
C MET A 50 -1.19 13.71 -11.56
N ASP A 51 -0.07 13.14 -11.97
CA ASP A 51 1.19 13.86 -12.06
C ASP A 51 1.43 14.25 -13.50
N GLN A 52 1.98 15.42 -13.70
CA GLN A 52 2.28 15.92 -15.02
C GLN A 52 3.79 16.08 -15.12
N ASP A 53 4.37 15.71 -16.25
CA ASP A 53 5.80 15.84 -16.42
C ASP A 53 6.16 17.33 -16.58
N LEU A 54 7.46 17.59 -16.61
CA LEU A 54 7.94 18.98 -16.65
C LEU A 54 7.57 19.69 -17.95
N THR A 55 7.34 18.93 -19.02
CA THR A 55 6.96 19.51 -20.30
C THR A 55 5.45 19.69 -20.43
N GLY A 56 4.70 19.09 -19.50
CA GLY A 56 3.25 19.16 -19.56
C GLY A 56 2.62 18.30 -20.62
N THR A 57 3.39 17.43 -21.28
CA THR A 57 2.88 16.64 -22.37
C THR A 57 2.38 15.27 -21.97
N LYS A 58 2.81 14.78 -20.82
CA LYS A 58 2.40 13.46 -20.34
C LYS A 58 1.83 13.57 -18.95
N ARG A 59 0.77 12.84 -18.72
CA ARG A 59 0.19 12.72 -17.40
C ARG A 59 0.25 11.26 -16.96
N THR A 60 0.62 11.05 -15.73
CA THR A 60 0.71 9.73 -15.15
C THR A 60 -0.14 9.72 -13.90
N ARG A 61 -1.00 8.73 -13.77
CA ARG A 61 -1.75 8.55 -12.54
C ARG A 61 -0.86 7.86 -11.54
N HIS A 62 -0.72 8.46 -10.38
CA HIS A 62 0.05 7.88 -9.29
C HIS A 62 -0.93 7.46 -8.22
N THR A 63 -0.96 6.18 -7.91
CA THR A 63 -1.83 5.64 -6.86
C THR A 63 -0.95 5.10 -5.76
N VAL A 64 -1.19 5.54 -4.55
CA VAL A 64 -0.40 5.13 -3.39
C VAL A 64 -1.28 4.34 -2.46
N PHE A 65 -0.83 3.13 -2.13
CA PHE A 65 -1.49 2.26 -1.18
C PHE A 65 -0.68 2.28 0.10
N GLU A 66 -1.33 2.54 1.20
CA GLU A 66 -0.69 2.44 2.51
C GLU A 66 -1.34 1.30 3.26
N ALA A 67 -0.53 0.44 3.82
CA ALA A 67 -1.00 -0.74 4.50
C ALA A 67 -0.14 -1.01 5.71
N ASN A 68 -0.69 -1.72 6.66
CA ASN A 68 0.11 -2.17 7.80
C ASN A 68 -0.21 -3.63 8.09
N TYR A 69 0.72 -4.23 8.78
CA TYR A 69 0.61 -5.62 9.18
C TYR A 69 1.11 -5.69 10.61
N THR A 70 0.30 -6.25 11.48
CA THR A 70 0.67 -6.40 12.88
C THR A 70 0.68 -7.87 13.21
N GLU A 71 1.81 -8.32 13.69
CA GLU A 71 1.96 -9.69 14.13
C GLU A 71 2.21 -9.68 15.62
N THR A 72 1.39 -10.39 16.36
CA THR A 72 1.59 -10.53 17.79
C THR A 72 2.27 -11.86 18.03
N ARG A 73 3.43 -11.81 18.64
CA ARG A 73 4.16 -13.01 18.99
C ARG A 73 3.73 -13.46 20.35
N LYS A 74 3.50 -14.75 20.47
CA LYS A 74 3.25 -15.34 21.77
C LYS A 74 4.56 -15.90 22.29
N GLU A 75 4.89 -15.49 23.49
CA GLU A 75 6.04 -16.08 24.15
C GLU A 75 5.61 -17.40 24.76
N ILE A 76 6.36 -18.38 24.52
CA ILE A 76 6.06 -19.69 25.05
C ILE A 76 6.99 -20.03 26.19
#